data_dfdd8d5f2fbc8542208e5bd2d29f5d6b
#
_entry.id   dfdd8d5f2fbc8542208e5bd2d29f5d6b
#
_cell.length_a   1.000
_cell.length_b   1.000
_cell.length_c   1.000
_cell.angle_alpha   90.00
_cell.angle_beta   90.00
_cell.angle_gamma   90.00
#
_symmetry.space_group_name_H-M   'P 1'
#
loop_
_entity.id
_entity.type
_entity.pdbx_description
1 polymer ?
#
loop_
_entity_poly.entity_id
_entity_poly.type
_entity_poly.pdbx_seq_one_letter_code
_entity_poly.pdbx_strand_id
1 'polypeptide(L)'
;MTARARPQGAIHALILVCAFLNGSHFLAASEENQXPTLRLVAYNIKHGRGMDNKVDLQRVAAVLKRLEPDLVALQEIDRTCTRSGKVDQAATLGKLLGMHHRFGEFMEFQGGHYGLAVLSRLPVVEVTRHQLAPGAEPRCALEVIVRPAQSAPLLSFVSIHNDWTDERFRLAQVNGLIKGLADRKNPIVLAGDFNATPGAXSLARLTDAGFTILGKEGNGKTFPSPAPRIEIDYFATRGVSYRVPALTRVHDERVASDHRPILMDLQLALPRPSGQ
;
A
#
# COMPACT_ATOMS: atom_id res chain seq x y z
N MET A 1 -53.65 -77.11 -25.83
CA MET A 1 -53.32 -78.22 -24.90
C MET A 1 -52.42 -77.62 -23.83
N THR A 2 -53.04 -77.28 -22.74
CA THR A 2 -52.84 -77.79 -21.38
C THR A 2 -51.36 -77.60 -20.90
N ALA A 3 -51.04 -77.02 -19.84
CA ALA A 3 -51.66 -76.65 -18.56
C ALA A 3 -50.51 -76.45 -17.54
N ARG A 4 -50.83 -75.64 -16.55
CA ARG A 4 -50.41 -75.63 -15.13
C ARG A 4 -49.03 -75.02 -14.75
N ALA A 5 -48.98 -73.99 -14.03
CA ALA A 5 -49.40 -73.49 -12.72
C ALA A 5 -48.42 -73.79 -11.54
N ARG A 6 -47.81 -72.68 -11.04
CA ARG A 6 -47.61 -72.32 -9.60
C ARG A 6 -46.54 -73.08 -8.76
N PRO A 7 -46.06 -72.52 -7.57
CA PRO A 7 -46.22 -71.19 -6.99
C PRO A 7 -44.98 -70.57 -6.28
N GLN A 8 -45.06 -69.29 -6.03
CA GLN A 8 -44.65 -68.40 -4.90
C GLN A 8 -43.51 -68.78 -3.95
N GLY A 9 -42.60 -67.80 -3.79
CA GLY A 9 -41.75 -67.70 -2.64
C GLY A 9 -41.37 -66.21 -2.45
N ALA A 10 -42.00 -65.54 -1.51
CA ALA A 10 -41.70 -64.17 -1.14
C ALA A 10 -40.50 -64.14 -0.19
N ILE A 11 -39.46 -63.38 -0.57
CA ILE A 11 -38.35 -63.06 0.32
C ILE A 11 -38.41 -61.56 0.59
N HIS A 12 -38.64 -61.20 1.85
CA HIS A 12 -38.61 -59.82 2.32
C HIS A 12 -37.16 -59.36 2.39
N ALA A 13 -36.80 -58.37 1.58
CA ALA A 13 -35.52 -57.66 1.70
C ALA A 13 -35.68 -56.48 2.65
N LEU A 14 -35.00 -56.55 3.76
CA LEU A 14 -34.91 -55.46 4.74
C LEU A 14 -33.97 -54.39 4.19
N ILE A 15 -34.53 -53.21 3.84
CA ILE A 15 -33.70 -52.07 3.37
C ILE A 15 -33.22 -51.33 4.61
N LEU A 16 -31.91 -51.39 4.85
CA LEU A 16 -31.24 -50.60 5.88
C LEU A 16 -30.95 -49.23 5.31
N VAL A 17 -31.71 -48.21 5.69
CA VAL A 17 -31.43 -46.80 5.33
C VAL A 17 -30.40 -46.28 6.32
N CYS A 18 -29.14 -46.27 5.92
CA CYS A 18 -28.12 -45.54 6.65
C CYS A 18 -28.17 -44.07 6.23
N ALA A 19 -28.64 -43.19 7.12
CA ALA A 19 -28.64 -41.76 6.95
C ALA A 19 -27.19 -41.25 7.06
N PHE A 20 -26.60 -40.87 5.95
CA PHE A 20 -25.36 -40.05 5.92
C PHE A 20 -25.78 -38.59 5.99
N LEU A 21 -26.01 -38.10 7.19
CA LEU A 21 -26.07 -36.66 7.45
C LEU A 21 -24.95 -36.37 8.46
N ASN A 22 -23.91 -35.78 7.98
CA ASN A 22 -22.96 -34.91 8.73
C ASN A 22 -21.58 -34.94 8.08
N GLY A 23 -21.39 -34.09 7.09
CA GLY A 23 -20.06 -33.93 6.45
C GLY A 23 -19.85 -32.64 5.69
N SER A 24 -20.83 -31.71 5.74
CA SER A 24 -20.74 -30.53 4.84
C SER A 24 -20.58 -29.18 5.55
N HIS A 25 -20.42 -29.16 6.86
CA HIS A 25 -20.35 -27.89 7.59
C HIS A 25 -18.96 -27.52 8.13
N PHE A 26 -17.94 -28.32 7.89
CA PHE A 26 -16.63 -28.09 8.50
C PHE A 26 -15.61 -27.36 7.57
N LEU A 27 -15.93 -27.16 6.29
CA LEU A 27 -14.98 -26.55 5.35
C LEU A 27 -15.24 -25.06 5.08
N ALA A 28 -16.38 -24.52 5.50
CA ALA A 28 -16.70 -23.11 5.25
C ALA A 28 -16.16 -22.15 6.33
N ALA A 29 -15.72 -22.66 7.47
CA ALA A 29 -15.29 -21.80 8.60
C ALA A 29 -13.83 -21.37 8.53
N SER A 30 -13.02 -21.93 7.63
CA SER A 30 -11.59 -21.64 7.59
C SER A 30 -11.20 -20.49 6.66
N GLU A 31 -12.05 -20.08 5.72
CA GLU A 31 -11.75 -19.02 4.78
C GLU A 31 -12.12 -17.61 5.29
N GLU A 32 -13.03 -17.51 6.22
CA GLU A 32 -13.53 -16.20 6.71
C GLU A 32 -12.58 -15.46 7.65
N ASN A 33 -11.46 -16.06 8.03
CA ASN A 33 -10.62 -15.51 9.11
C ASN A 33 -9.20 -15.10 8.65
N GLN A 34 -9.00 -14.89 7.35
CA GLN A 34 -7.70 -14.39 6.89
C GLN A 34 -7.78 -12.92 6.45
N UNK A 35 -7.08 -11.91 6.91
CA UNK A 35 -7.01 -10.82 6.60
C UNK A 35 -6.61 -10.79 5.37
N PRO A 36 -6.98 -9.95 4.64
CA PRO A 36 -6.58 -9.81 3.25
C PRO A 36 -5.10 -9.47 3.12
N THR A 37 -4.52 -9.94 2.05
CA THR A 37 -3.20 -9.48 1.64
C THR A 37 -3.38 -8.22 0.81
N LEU A 38 -2.71 -7.13 1.20
CA LEU A 38 -2.73 -5.85 0.49
C LEU A 38 -1.40 -5.64 -0.22
N ARG A 39 -1.45 -5.31 -1.49
CA ARG A 39 -0.25 -4.88 -2.21
C ARG A 39 -0.11 -3.37 -2.11
N LEU A 40 0.97 -2.93 -1.49
CA LEU A 40 1.31 -1.53 -1.28
C LEU A 40 2.46 -1.14 -2.20
N VAL A 41 2.36 0.05 -2.82
CA VAL A 41 3.41 0.58 -3.69
C VAL A 41 3.76 1.99 -3.22
N ALA A 42 5.05 2.35 -3.25
CA ALA A 42 5.50 3.73 -3.12
C ALA A 42 6.33 4.08 -4.36
N TYR A 43 6.08 5.28 -4.92
CA TYR A 43 6.73 5.68 -6.17
C TYR A 43 6.83 7.20 -6.27
N ASN A 44 8.04 7.72 -6.24
CA ASN A 44 8.32 9.10 -6.63
C ASN A 44 8.28 9.14 -8.17
N ILE A 45 7.30 9.83 -8.74
CA ILE A 45 7.07 9.82 -10.19
C ILE A 45 7.65 11.04 -10.92
N LYS A 46 8.33 11.94 -10.21
CA LYS A 46 8.94 13.13 -10.82
C LYS A 46 7.93 13.88 -11.72
N HIS A 47 6.75 14.18 -11.18
CA HIS A 47 5.63 14.80 -11.93
C HIS A 47 5.37 14.14 -13.30
N GLY A 48 5.58 12.82 -13.40
CA GLY A 48 5.40 12.05 -14.62
C GLY A 48 6.52 12.17 -15.63
N ARG A 49 7.60 12.88 -15.30
CA ARG A 49 8.73 13.13 -16.21
C ARG A 49 9.71 11.96 -16.16
N GLY A 50 9.79 11.24 -17.27
CA GLY A 50 10.70 10.12 -17.41
C GLY A 50 12.16 10.52 -17.66
N MET A 51 13.02 9.51 -17.71
CA MET A 51 14.47 9.68 -18.00
C MET A 51 14.70 10.15 -19.44
N ASP A 52 13.70 10.07 -20.30
CA ASP A 52 13.68 10.64 -21.65
C ASP A 52 13.22 12.12 -21.68
N ASN A 53 13.01 12.71 -20.51
CA ASN A 53 12.55 14.09 -20.32
C ASN A 53 11.11 14.35 -20.81
N LYS A 54 10.32 13.32 -21.07
CA LYS A 54 8.91 13.47 -21.46
C LYS A 54 7.99 13.23 -20.25
N VAL A 55 7.00 14.12 -20.09
CA VAL A 55 5.93 13.92 -19.09
C VAL A 55 4.90 12.98 -19.70
N ASP A 56 4.70 11.82 -19.07
CA ASP A 56 3.83 10.76 -19.60
C ASP A 56 3.16 9.98 -18.46
N LEU A 57 1.94 10.40 -18.14
CA LEU A 57 1.15 9.72 -17.09
C LEU A 57 0.61 8.36 -17.53
N GLN A 58 0.45 8.13 -18.85
CA GLN A 58 0.05 6.81 -19.35
C GLN A 58 1.14 5.78 -19.05
N ARG A 59 2.40 6.19 -19.21
CA ARG A 59 3.56 5.36 -18.88
C ARG A 59 3.60 5.06 -17.37
N VAL A 60 3.40 6.07 -16.52
CA VAL A 60 3.34 5.87 -15.06
C VAL A 60 2.18 4.91 -14.72
N ALA A 61 1.00 5.13 -15.30
CA ALA A 61 -0.15 4.26 -15.07
C ALA A 61 0.12 2.82 -15.52
N ALA A 62 0.82 2.63 -16.65
CA ALA A 62 1.17 1.29 -17.13
C ALA A 62 2.11 0.57 -16.15
N VAL A 63 3.08 1.29 -15.56
CA VAL A 63 3.94 0.73 -14.50
C VAL A 63 3.08 0.28 -13.32
N LEU A 64 2.22 1.16 -12.81
CA LEU A 64 1.37 0.85 -11.65
C LEU A 64 0.39 -0.30 -11.95
N LYS A 65 -0.18 -0.37 -13.16
CA LYS A 65 -1.06 -1.48 -13.55
C LYS A 65 -0.35 -2.83 -13.44
N ARG A 66 0.91 -2.91 -13.90
CA ARG A 66 1.68 -4.16 -13.83
C ARG A 66 1.97 -4.58 -12.38
N LEU A 67 2.03 -3.62 -11.46
CA LEU A 67 2.26 -3.91 -10.04
C LEU A 67 0.99 -4.31 -9.29
N GLU A 68 -0.18 -4.03 -9.86
CA GLU A 68 -1.50 -4.39 -9.29
C GLU A 68 -1.69 -3.95 -7.83
N PRO A 69 -1.44 -2.66 -7.49
CA PRO A 69 -1.52 -2.23 -6.10
C PRO A 69 -2.93 -2.09 -5.57
N ASP A 70 -3.11 -2.29 -4.26
CA ASP A 70 -4.31 -1.88 -3.54
C ASP A 70 -4.20 -0.44 -3.02
N LEU A 71 -2.97 -0.04 -2.62
CA LEU A 71 -2.67 1.32 -2.17
C LEU A 71 -1.36 1.80 -2.80
N VAL A 72 -1.34 3.06 -3.22
CA VAL A 72 -0.13 3.67 -3.81
C VAL A 72 0.16 5.00 -3.11
N ALA A 73 1.38 5.16 -2.60
CA ALA A 73 1.91 6.44 -2.11
C ALA A 73 2.75 7.05 -3.23
N LEU A 74 2.35 8.22 -3.71
CA LEU A 74 3.02 8.90 -4.82
C LEU A 74 3.66 10.19 -4.32
N GLN A 75 4.89 10.42 -4.78
CA GLN A 75 5.64 11.64 -4.49
C GLN A 75 5.86 12.42 -5.78
N GLU A 76 6.07 13.72 -5.63
CA GLU A 76 6.28 14.68 -6.72
C GLU A 76 5.10 14.73 -7.69
N ILE A 77 3.93 14.97 -7.14
CA ILE A 77 2.68 15.08 -7.89
C ILE A 77 2.36 16.55 -8.15
N ASP A 78 2.05 16.86 -9.41
CA ASP A 78 1.56 18.17 -9.81
C ASP A 78 0.03 18.14 -9.92
N ARG A 79 -0.60 19.22 -9.47
CA ARG A 79 -2.01 19.50 -9.74
C ARG A 79 -2.08 20.84 -10.49
N THR A 80 -2.34 20.76 -11.78
CA THR A 80 -2.50 21.90 -12.71
C THR A 80 -1.25 22.77 -12.91
N CYS A 81 -0.05 22.26 -12.60
CA CYS A 81 1.21 22.99 -12.87
C CYS A 81 1.49 23.07 -14.36
N THR A 82 2.06 24.22 -14.79
CA THR A 82 2.39 24.45 -16.20
C THR A 82 3.39 23.41 -16.74
N ARG A 83 4.42 23.05 -15.94
CA ARG A 83 5.46 22.09 -16.38
C ARG A 83 4.91 20.71 -16.75
N SER A 84 3.76 20.35 -16.22
CA SER A 84 3.14 19.05 -16.44
C SER A 84 1.82 19.14 -17.24
N GLY A 85 1.66 20.22 -18.02
CA GLY A 85 0.54 20.37 -18.94
C GLY A 85 -0.79 20.76 -18.29
N LYS A 86 -0.75 21.33 -17.09
CA LYS A 86 -1.93 21.79 -16.33
C LYS A 86 -2.92 20.66 -16.02
N VAL A 87 -2.40 19.44 -15.85
CA VAL A 87 -3.21 18.26 -15.55
C VAL A 87 -3.25 18.05 -14.04
N ASP A 88 -4.39 17.63 -13.49
CA ASP A 88 -4.47 17.07 -12.14
C ASP A 88 -3.97 15.63 -12.22
N GLN A 89 -2.72 15.41 -11.83
CA GLN A 89 -2.07 14.11 -11.99
C GLN A 89 -2.66 13.04 -11.08
N ALA A 90 -3.03 13.41 -9.84
CA ALA A 90 -3.64 12.46 -8.91
C ALA A 90 -5.00 11.97 -9.46
N ALA A 91 -5.84 12.89 -9.91
CA ALA A 91 -7.15 12.54 -10.49
C ALA A 91 -6.98 11.71 -11.77
N THR A 92 -6.03 12.09 -12.63
CA THR A 92 -5.77 11.38 -13.89
C THR A 92 -5.30 9.94 -13.62
N LEU A 93 -4.34 9.75 -12.73
CA LEU A 93 -3.86 8.41 -12.38
C LEU A 93 -4.96 7.58 -11.71
N GLY A 94 -5.74 8.20 -10.81
CA GLY A 94 -6.89 7.53 -10.19
C GLY A 94 -7.87 7.02 -11.24
N LYS A 95 -8.21 7.86 -12.22
CA LYS A 95 -9.11 7.47 -13.33
C LYS A 95 -8.51 6.34 -14.18
N LEU A 96 -7.23 6.46 -14.57
CA LEU A 96 -6.56 5.46 -15.40
C LEU A 96 -6.46 4.09 -14.73
N LEU A 97 -6.40 4.07 -13.40
CA LEU A 97 -6.21 2.85 -12.60
C LEU A 97 -7.52 2.35 -11.98
N GLY A 98 -8.61 3.11 -12.07
CA GLY A 98 -9.88 2.79 -11.40
C GLY A 98 -9.75 2.85 -9.88
N MET A 99 -9.01 3.82 -9.37
CA MET A 99 -8.72 3.97 -7.92
C MET A 99 -9.21 5.31 -7.39
N HIS A 100 -9.63 5.34 -6.14
CA HIS A 100 -9.84 6.60 -5.41
C HIS A 100 -8.50 7.34 -5.34
N HIS A 101 -8.54 8.67 -5.36
CA HIS A 101 -7.33 9.48 -5.24
C HIS A 101 -7.49 10.56 -4.16
N ARG A 102 -6.39 10.91 -3.52
CA ARG A 102 -6.29 12.06 -2.62
C ARG A 102 -4.97 12.77 -2.89
N PHE A 103 -4.99 14.10 -2.81
CA PHE A 103 -3.83 14.96 -3.05
C PHE A 103 -3.49 15.72 -1.78
N GLY A 104 -2.20 15.79 -1.45
CA GLY A 104 -1.66 16.54 -0.33
C GLY A 104 -0.70 17.62 -0.83
N GLU A 105 -1.13 18.86 -0.75
CA GLU A 105 -0.38 20.01 -1.25
C GLU A 105 0.82 20.33 -0.38
N PHE A 106 1.99 20.53 -0.97
CA PHE A 106 3.17 21.14 -0.36
C PHE A 106 3.10 22.66 -0.51
N MET A 107 2.95 23.14 -1.75
CA MET A 107 3.05 24.55 -2.08
C MET A 107 2.40 24.85 -3.43
N GLU A 108 2.10 26.12 -3.66
CA GLU A 108 1.78 26.63 -4.99
C GLU A 108 3.03 26.55 -5.87
N PHE A 109 2.85 26.14 -7.10
CA PHE A 109 3.99 26.00 -8.03
C PHE A 109 3.51 26.11 -9.48
N GLN A 110 4.12 27.03 -10.22
CA GLN A 110 3.90 27.24 -11.66
C GLN A 110 2.40 27.30 -12.04
N GLY A 111 1.64 28.07 -11.30
CA GLY A 111 0.21 28.28 -11.57
C GLY A 111 -0.72 27.13 -11.16
N GLY A 112 -0.19 26.19 -10.41
CA GLY A 112 -0.92 25.07 -9.83
C GLY A 112 -0.35 24.74 -8.46
N HIS A 113 -0.37 23.46 -8.10
CA HIS A 113 0.11 22.98 -6.79
C HIS A 113 0.98 21.75 -6.96
N TYR A 114 2.00 21.62 -6.11
CA TYR A 114 2.94 20.51 -6.08
C TYR A 114 2.83 19.80 -4.73
N GLY A 115 2.92 18.49 -4.75
CA GLY A 115 2.78 17.75 -3.49
C GLY A 115 2.87 16.23 -3.62
N LEU A 116 2.00 15.56 -2.85
CA LEU A 116 1.88 14.10 -2.74
C LEU A 116 0.51 13.65 -3.22
N ALA A 117 0.41 12.33 -3.49
CA ALA A 117 -0.91 11.72 -3.61
C ALA A 117 -0.93 10.34 -2.97
N VAL A 118 -2.15 9.89 -2.65
CA VAL A 118 -2.42 8.49 -2.34
C VAL A 118 -3.52 8.02 -3.29
N LEU A 119 -3.30 6.88 -3.93
CA LEU A 119 -4.33 6.17 -4.68
C LEU A 119 -4.75 4.95 -3.87
N SER A 120 -6.05 4.63 -3.89
CA SER A 120 -6.61 3.52 -3.11
C SER A 120 -7.66 2.77 -3.90
N ARG A 121 -7.52 1.45 -4.01
CA ARG A 121 -8.58 0.55 -4.49
C ARG A 121 -9.68 0.42 -3.42
N LEU A 122 -9.29 0.61 -2.15
CA LEU A 122 -10.18 0.49 -0.99
C LEU A 122 -10.90 1.81 -0.72
N PRO A 123 -12.12 1.78 -0.17
CA PRO A 123 -12.78 3.01 0.25
C PRO A 123 -11.95 3.78 1.28
N VAL A 124 -11.80 5.08 1.05
CA VAL A 124 -11.09 5.98 1.97
C VAL A 124 -12.07 6.46 3.04
N VAL A 125 -11.75 6.16 4.30
CA VAL A 125 -12.58 6.49 5.46
C VAL A 125 -12.28 7.90 5.98
N GLU A 126 -11.00 8.26 6.02
CA GLU A 126 -10.54 9.55 6.56
C GLU A 126 -9.30 10.00 5.79
N VAL A 127 -9.11 11.30 5.67
CA VAL A 127 -7.91 11.90 5.07
C VAL A 127 -7.38 12.97 6.00
N THR A 128 -6.09 12.93 6.30
CA THR A 128 -5.41 13.97 7.09
C THR A 128 -4.15 14.41 6.36
N ARG A 129 -4.00 15.72 6.20
CA ARG A 129 -2.77 16.33 5.72
C ARG A 129 -1.99 16.83 6.92
N HIS A 130 -0.89 16.16 7.25
CA HIS A 130 -0.02 16.57 8.36
C HIS A 130 0.97 17.60 7.84
N GLN A 131 0.85 18.84 8.30
CA GLN A 131 1.84 19.87 7.96
C GLN A 131 3.16 19.53 8.68
N LEU A 132 4.24 19.49 7.93
CA LEU A 132 5.57 19.19 8.47
C LEU A 132 6.38 20.47 8.65
N ALA A 133 7.47 20.35 9.42
CA ALA A 133 8.41 21.45 9.59
C ALA A 133 8.96 21.90 8.22
N PRO A 134 9.16 23.20 8.02
CA PRO A 134 9.72 23.65 6.75
C PRO A 134 11.16 23.18 6.56
N GLY A 135 11.53 23.01 5.31
CA GLY A 135 12.90 22.70 4.86
C GLY A 135 13.26 23.63 3.72
N ALA A 136 14.02 23.15 2.77
CA ALA A 136 14.29 23.92 1.55
C ALA A 136 13.00 24.22 0.77
N GLU A 137 12.02 23.33 0.90
CA GLU A 137 10.66 23.52 0.39
C GLU A 137 9.66 23.14 1.48
N PRO A 138 8.43 23.69 1.46
CA PRO A 138 7.36 23.18 2.32
C PRO A 138 7.11 21.72 2.07
N ARG A 139 6.77 20.97 3.13
CA ARG A 139 6.45 19.53 3.05
C ARG A 139 5.20 19.24 3.89
N CYS A 140 4.50 18.20 3.49
CA CYS A 140 3.45 17.57 4.31
C CYS A 140 3.58 16.06 4.21
N ALA A 141 2.89 15.34 5.08
CA ALA A 141 2.60 13.92 4.89
C ALA A 141 1.11 13.78 4.66
N LEU A 142 0.73 12.91 3.74
CA LEU A 142 -0.68 12.68 3.39
C LEU A 142 -1.12 11.32 3.91
N GLU A 143 -1.93 11.33 4.96
CA GLU A 143 -2.51 10.13 5.54
C GLU A 143 -3.88 9.86 4.96
N VAL A 144 -4.13 8.63 4.52
CA VAL A 144 -5.47 8.11 4.27
C VAL A 144 -5.71 6.93 5.19
N ILE A 145 -6.91 6.87 5.78
CA ILE A 145 -7.34 5.72 6.56
C ILE A 145 -8.27 4.91 5.67
N VAL A 146 -7.98 3.63 5.52
CA VAL A 146 -8.77 2.69 4.72
C VAL A 146 -9.25 1.53 5.59
N ARG A 147 -10.29 0.83 5.11
CA ARG A 147 -10.78 -0.41 5.72
C ARG A 147 -10.44 -1.58 4.79
N PRO A 148 -9.42 -2.39 5.14
CA PRO A 148 -8.98 -3.50 4.29
C PRO A 148 -10.04 -4.58 4.08
N ALA A 149 -10.83 -4.87 5.13
CA ALA A 149 -11.96 -5.80 5.09
C ALA A 149 -12.90 -5.46 6.26
N GLN A 150 -14.11 -5.98 6.23
CA GLN A 150 -15.10 -5.66 7.27
C GLN A 150 -14.61 -6.06 8.67
N SER A 151 -13.93 -7.19 8.79
CA SER A 151 -13.39 -7.70 10.07
C SER A 151 -11.98 -7.19 10.38
N ALA A 152 -11.32 -6.51 9.44
CA ALA A 152 -9.95 -6.02 9.63
C ALA A 152 -9.92 -4.67 10.35
N PRO A 153 -8.86 -4.39 11.14
CA PRO A 153 -8.69 -3.06 11.69
C PRO A 153 -8.50 -2.02 10.57
N LEU A 154 -8.86 -0.78 10.86
CA LEU A 154 -8.54 0.33 9.97
C LEU A 154 -7.01 0.43 9.82
N LEU A 155 -6.55 0.84 8.65
CA LEU A 155 -5.13 0.99 8.34
C LEU A 155 -4.86 2.44 7.94
N SER A 156 -3.93 3.11 8.63
CA SER A 156 -3.37 4.39 8.19
C SER A 156 -2.27 4.14 7.18
N PHE A 157 -2.45 4.65 5.96
CA PHE A 157 -1.43 4.61 4.91
C PHE A 157 -1.01 6.05 4.62
N VAL A 158 0.29 6.33 4.78
CA VAL A 158 0.81 7.70 4.80
C VAL A 158 1.86 7.86 3.71
N SER A 159 1.58 8.71 2.71
CA SER A 159 2.57 9.09 1.71
C SER A 159 3.46 10.19 2.30
N ILE A 160 4.79 10.01 2.17
CA ILE A 160 5.77 10.99 2.65
C ILE A 160 6.79 11.31 1.56
N HIS A 161 7.36 12.52 1.64
CA HIS A 161 8.50 12.96 0.83
C HIS A 161 9.26 13.99 1.66
N ASN A 162 10.33 13.56 2.32
CA ASN A 162 11.12 14.40 3.20
C ASN A 162 12.06 15.31 2.41
N ASP A 163 12.64 16.28 3.10
CA ASP A 163 13.58 17.24 2.51
C ASP A 163 14.81 16.51 1.94
N TRP A 164 15.20 16.90 0.73
CA TRP A 164 16.34 16.28 0.03
C TRP A 164 17.67 16.93 0.38
N THR A 165 17.68 18.13 0.98
CA THR A 165 18.89 18.93 1.13
C THR A 165 19.66 18.69 2.44
N ASP A 166 18.96 18.54 3.58
CA ASP A 166 19.63 18.55 4.88
C ASP A 166 18.94 17.60 5.88
N GLU A 167 19.76 16.81 6.56
CA GLU A 167 19.28 15.86 7.58
C GLU A 167 18.56 16.58 8.75
N ARG A 168 18.96 17.81 9.07
CA ARG A 168 18.28 18.59 10.12
C ARG A 168 16.82 18.86 9.77
N PHE A 169 16.54 19.15 8.49
CA PHE A 169 15.17 19.34 8.02
C PHE A 169 14.39 18.01 8.05
N ARG A 170 15.00 16.92 7.57
CA ARG A 170 14.37 15.59 7.62
C ARG A 170 14.01 15.19 9.05
N LEU A 171 14.94 15.43 10.00
CA LEU A 171 14.71 15.10 11.41
C LEU A 171 13.56 15.93 12.00
N ALA A 172 13.51 17.23 11.68
CA ALA A 172 12.40 18.10 12.12
C ALA A 172 11.06 17.63 11.52
N GLN A 173 11.05 17.25 10.24
CA GLN A 173 9.85 16.74 9.55
C GLN A 173 9.38 15.43 10.16
N VAL A 174 10.30 14.50 10.42
CA VAL A 174 10.00 13.21 11.07
C VAL A 174 9.44 13.43 12.48
N ASN A 175 10.01 14.34 13.26
CA ASN A 175 9.49 14.68 14.60
C ASN A 175 8.05 15.21 14.51
N GLY A 176 7.78 16.10 13.54
CA GLY A 176 6.44 16.61 13.30
C GLY A 176 5.45 15.51 12.94
N LEU A 177 5.86 14.60 12.06
CA LEU A 177 5.03 13.47 11.65
C LEU A 177 4.73 12.53 12.83
N ILE A 178 5.76 12.17 13.62
CA ILE A 178 5.58 11.33 14.81
C ILE A 178 4.55 11.96 15.76
N LYS A 179 4.63 13.28 15.98
CA LYS A 179 3.69 14.01 16.81
C LYS A 179 2.27 13.97 16.20
N GLY A 180 2.16 14.18 14.89
CA GLY A 180 0.88 14.13 14.18
C GLY A 180 0.19 12.77 14.23
N LEU A 181 0.98 11.70 14.34
CA LEU A 181 0.49 10.32 14.38
C LEU A 181 0.41 9.74 15.81
N ALA A 182 0.69 10.54 16.85
CA ALA A 182 0.82 10.03 18.21
C ALA A 182 -0.47 9.38 18.73
N ASP A 183 -1.63 9.93 18.40
CA ASP A 183 -2.93 9.47 18.89
C ASP A 183 -3.53 8.34 18.04
N ARG A 184 -2.91 7.98 16.93
CA ARG A 184 -3.39 6.89 16.06
C ARG A 184 -3.22 5.55 16.76
N LYS A 185 -4.34 4.83 16.94
CA LYS A 185 -4.35 3.49 17.58
C LYS A 185 -4.33 2.36 16.55
N ASN A 186 -4.73 2.66 15.32
CA ASN A 186 -4.71 1.68 14.24
C ASN A 186 -3.29 1.47 13.69
N PRO A 187 -3.03 0.34 13.03
CA PRO A 187 -1.76 0.11 12.33
C PRO A 187 -1.45 1.23 11.34
N ILE A 188 -0.18 1.57 11.22
CA ILE A 188 0.31 2.64 10.35
C ILE A 188 1.38 2.10 9.41
N VAL A 189 1.29 2.46 8.14
CA VAL A 189 2.34 2.26 7.13
C VAL A 189 2.73 3.62 6.57
N LEU A 190 3.97 4.02 6.77
CA LEU A 190 4.59 5.15 6.07
C LEU A 190 5.21 4.61 4.78
N ALA A 191 5.07 5.34 3.69
CA ALA A 191 5.53 4.90 2.38
C ALA A 191 6.00 6.09 1.55
N GLY A 192 7.16 5.98 0.93
CA GLY A 192 7.62 7.02 0.03
C GLY A 192 9.10 7.28 0.04
N ASP A 193 9.45 8.50 -0.37
CA ASP A 193 10.81 9.01 -0.49
C ASP A 193 11.20 9.70 0.81
N PHE A 194 12.02 9.01 1.60
CA PHE A 194 12.52 9.56 2.87
C PHE A 194 13.72 10.49 2.68
N ASN A 195 14.32 10.48 1.49
CA ASN A 195 15.55 11.22 1.18
C ASN A 195 16.68 10.96 2.18
N ALA A 196 16.66 9.78 2.80
CA ALA A 196 17.57 9.38 3.87
C ALA A 196 18.18 8.03 3.53
N THR A 197 19.49 7.93 3.58
CA THR A 197 20.19 6.65 3.36
C THR A 197 20.21 5.83 4.66
N PRO A 198 20.43 4.52 4.59
CA PRO A 198 20.55 3.70 5.78
C PRO A 198 21.55 4.30 6.77
N GLY A 199 21.17 4.37 8.03
CA GLY A 199 21.99 4.97 9.08
C GLY A 199 21.70 6.44 9.37
N ALA A 200 20.80 7.08 8.59
CA ALA A 200 20.42 8.48 8.85
C ALA A 200 19.67 8.64 10.19
N UNK A 201 19.72 9.64 10.73
CA UNK A 201 19.15 9.90 11.83
C UNK A 201 17.78 9.99 11.85
N SER A 202 17.31 10.62 10.87
CA SER A 202 15.86 10.68 10.68
C SER A 202 15.22 9.28 10.66
N LEU A 203 15.84 8.30 10.05
CA LEU A 203 15.36 6.91 10.10
C LEU A 203 15.46 6.32 11.50
N ALA A 204 16.56 6.55 12.20
CA ALA A 204 16.72 6.11 13.59
C ALA A 204 15.63 6.71 14.49
N ARG A 205 15.29 7.97 14.26
CA ARG A 205 14.23 8.66 15.02
C ARG A 205 12.86 8.00 14.84
N LEU A 206 12.56 7.51 13.61
CA LEU A 206 11.33 6.71 13.38
C LEU A 206 11.38 5.40 14.16
N THR A 207 12.53 4.73 14.17
CA THR A 207 12.70 3.50 14.93
C THR A 207 12.49 3.73 16.44
N ASP A 208 13.04 4.80 16.97
CA ASP A 208 12.85 5.21 18.38
C ASP A 208 11.37 5.47 18.71
N ALA A 209 10.59 5.88 17.72
CA ALA A 209 9.16 6.14 17.86
C ALA A 209 8.29 4.89 17.62
N GLY A 210 8.93 3.71 17.55
CA GLY A 210 8.25 2.43 17.42
C GLY A 210 7.93 2.01 15.99
N PHE A 211 8.49 2.70 14.98
CA PHE A 211 8.36 2.24 13.59
C PHE A 211 9.46 1.23 13.26
N THR A 212 9.09 0.21 12.51
CA THR A 212 10.04 -0.73 11.90
C THR A 212 10.26 -0.31 10.46
N ILE A 213 11.50 0.04 10.11
CA ILE A 213 11.88 0.29 8.71
C ILE A 213 12.03 -1.08 8.04
N LEU A 214 11.27 -1.34 6.98
CA LEU A 214 11.27 -2.65 6.35
C LEU A 214 12.50 -2.84 5.47
N GLY A 215 13.15 -3.97 5.62
CA GLY A 215 14.25 -4.37 4.77
C GLY A 215 13.81 -4.63 3.33
N LYS A 216 14.73 -4.51 2.39
CA LYS A 216 14.49 -4.75 0.97
C LYS A 216 15.23 -5.99 0.47
N GLU A 217 14.63 -6.64 -0.50
CA GLU A 217 15.32 -7.71 -1.24
C GLU A 217 16.46 -7.12 -2.08
N GLY A 218 17.52 -7.87 -2.24
CA GLY A 218 18.66 -7.46 -3.05
C GLY A 218 19.46 -6.32 -2.42
N ASN A 219 19.86 -5.34 -3.21
CA ASN A 219 20.68 -4.22 -2.73
C ASN A 219 19.86 -3.02 -2.22
N GLY A 220 18.54 -3.08 -2.34
CA GLY A 220 17.62 -2.07 -1.82
C GLY A 220 17.64 -0.71 -2.50
N LYS A 221 18.51 -0.49 -3.47
CA LYS A 221 18.74 0.82 -4.08
C LYS A 221 17.61 1.19 -5.05
N THR A 222 17.19 2.46 -5.02
CA THR A 222 16.05 2.94 -5.81
C THR A 222 16.39 4.11 -6.73
N PHE A 223 17.48 4.84 -6.46
CA PHE A 223 17.85 6.06 -7.19
C PHE A 223 19.33 6.05 -7.61
N PRO A 224 19.66 6.58 -8.82
CA PRO A 224 18.76 6.92 -9.91
C PRO A 224 18.28 5.65 -10.65
N SER A 225 17.09 5.71 -11.23
CA SER A 225 16.40 4.52 -11.76
C SER A 225 17.18 3.72 -12.81
N PRO A 226 17.93 4.34 -13.75
CA PRO A 226 18.65 3.55 -14.77
C PRO A 226 19.73 2.63 -14.18
N ALA A 227 20.43 3.12 -13.14
CA ALA A 227 21.52 2.38 -12.47
C ALA A 227 21.55 2.80 -10.99
N PRO A 228 20.71 2.20 -10.14
CA PRO A 228 20.54 2.67 -8.77
C PRO A 228 21.83 2.56 -7.94
N ARG A 229 22.12 3.63 -7.22
CA ARG A 229 23.31 3.74 -6.37
C ARG A 229 22.99 4.00 -4.91
N ILE A 230 21.81 4.61 -4.63
CA ILE A 230 21.43 4.93 -3.26
C ILE A 230 20.04 4.41 -2.94
N GLU A 231 19.80 4.13 -1.66
CA GLU A 231 18.56 3.65 -1.08
C GLU A 231 17.95 4.80 -0.29
N ILE A 232 16.80 5.32 -0.75
CA ILE A 232 16.13 6.47 -0.13
C ILE A 232 14.60 6.33 -0.04
N ASP A 233 14.04 5.31 -0.67
CA ASP A 233 12.60 5.03 -0.65
C ASP A 233 12.34 3.86 0.29
N TYR A 234 11.35 3.98 1.19
CA TYR A 234 11.09 2.93 2.20
C TYR A 234 9.60 2.74 2.47
N PHE A 235 9.30 1.60 3.07
CA PHE A 235 8.12 1.41 3.92
C PHE A 235 8.59 1.35 5.38
N ALA A 236 7.83 1.99 6.26
CA ALA A 236 8.02 1.87 7.70
C ALA A 236 6.67 1.63 8.36
N THR A 237 6.62 0.73 9.35
CA THR A 237 5.35 0.30 9.94
C THR A 237 5.35 0.45 11.45
N ARG A 238 4.17 0.76 12.02
CA ARG A 238 3.96 0.79 13.48
C ARG A 238 2.62 0.12 13.78
N GLY A 239 2.60 -0.76 14.77
CA GLY A 239 1.39 -1.46 15.20
C GLY A 239 0.87 -2.45 14.17
N VAL A 240 1.70 -2.86 13.21
CA VAL A 240 1.34 -3.85 12.20
C VAL A 240 1.83 -5.21 12.66
N SER A 241 0.92 -6.18 12.75
CA SER A 241 1.28 -7.57 13.01
C SER A 241 1.31 -8.30 11.66
N TYR A 242 2.43 -8.97 11.38
CA TYR A 242 2.64 -9.71 10.14
C TYR A 242 2.49 -11.20 10.40
N ARG A 243 1.88 -11.90 9.45
CA ARG A 243 1.93 -13.38 9.44
C ARG A 243 3.30 -13.88 8.99
N VAL A 244 3.93 -13.15 8.08
CA VAL A 244 5.28 -13.44 7.55
C VAL A 244 6.00 -12.09 7.51
N PRO A 245 7.30 -12.03 7.80
CA PRO A 245 8.02 -10.77 7.70
C PRO A 245 7.81 -10.15 6.31
N ALA A 246 7.31 -8.92 6.30
CA ALA A 246 7.09 -8.20 5.06
C ALA A 246 8.45 -7.75 4.52
N LEU A 247 8.76 -8.14 3.30
CA LEU A 247 9.96 -7.68 2.59
C LEU A 247 9.55 -6.74 1.48
N THR A 248 10.29 -5.67 1.35
CA THR A 248 10.11 -4.72 0.26
C THR A 248 10.88 -5.20 -0.97
N ARG A 249 10.25 -5.12 -2.13
CA ARG A 249 10.89 -5.40 -3.42
C ARG A 249 11.07 -4.09 -4.18
N VAL A 250 12.17 -3.97 -4.90
CA VAL A 250 12.42 -2.84 -5.82
C VAL A 250 12.08 -3.34 -7.23
N HIS A 251 11.13 -2.67 -7.88
CA HIS A 251 10.74 -3.02 -9.25
C HIS A 251 11.70 -2.38 -10.25
N ASP A 252 12.19 -3.14 -11.22
CA ASP A 252 13.18 -2.68 -12.22
C ASP A 252 12.52 -1.81 -13.30
N GLU A 253 12.10 -0.60 -12.92
CA GLU A 253 11.60 0.42 -13.84
C GLU A 253 12.69 1.48 -14.04
N ARG A 254 13.13 1.66 -15.26
CA ARG A 254 14.33 2.48 -15.57
C ARG A 254 14.03 3.80 -16.24
N VAL A 255 12.80 4.02 -16.71
CA VAL A 255 12.49 5.12 -17.63
C VAL A 255 11.39 6.05 -17.11
N ALA A 256 10.35 5.52 -16.47
CA ALA A 256 9.14 6.28 -16.16
C ALA A 256 9.35 7.38 -15.11
N SER A 257 10.43 7.28 -14.31
CA SER A 257 10.85 8.28 -13.32
C SER A 257 12.34 8.12 -13.08
N ASP A 258 12.95 9.02 -12.31
CA ASP A 258 14.34 8.85 -11.83
C ASP A 258 14.43 7.99 -10.56
N HIS A 259 13.29 7.60 -9.96
CA HIS A 259 13.23 6.60 -8.90
C HIS A 259 12.66 5.30 -9.44
N ARG A 260 13.00 4.19 -8.78
CA ARG A 260 12.34 2.91 -8.99
C ARG A 260 11.21 2.75 -7.97
N PRO A 261 10.04 2.24 -8.39
CA PRO A 261 8.98 1.98 -7.40
C PRO A 261 9.37 0.83 -6.48
N ILE A 262 8.93 0.94 -5.23
CA ILE A 262 9.04 -0.14 -4.25
C ILE A 262 7.65 -0.70 -3.95
N LEU A 263 7.58 -1.99 -3.66
CA LEU A 263 6.31 -2.66 -3.34
C LEU A 263 6.49 -3.70 -2.25
N MET A 264 5.41 -3.93 -1.52
CA MET A 264 5.34 -5.03 -0.55
C MET A 264 3.94 -5.63 -0.53
N ASP A 265 3.86 -6.90 -0.20
CA ASP A 265 2.60 -7.58 0.08
C ASP A 265 2.44 -7.66 1.61
N LEU A 266 1.45 -6.96 2.14
CA LEU A 266 1.18 -6.86 3.57
C LEU A 266 -0.01 -7.75 3.92
N GLN A 267 0.25 -8.81 4.67
CA GLN A 267 -0.81 -9.65 5.23
C GLN A 267 -1.06 -9.23 6.68
N LEU A 268 -2.17 -8.52 6.90
CA LEU A 268 -2.55 -8.09 8.25
C LEU A 268 -2.98 -9.30 9.09
N ALA A 269 -2.53 -9.34 10.32
CA ALA A 269 -3.05 -10.30 11.30
C ALA A 269 -4.33 -9.72 11.91
N LEU A 270 -5.34 -10.55 12.07
CA LEU A 270 -6.53 -10.17 12.82
C LEU A 270 -6.16 -10.00 14.31
N PRO A 271 -6.80 -9.08 15.02
CA PRO A 271 -6.63 -8.99 16.46
C PRO A 271 -6.95 -10.33 17.10
N ARG A 272 -6.12 -10.78 18.00
CA ARG A 272 -6.43 -11.98 18.78
C ARG A 272 -7.69 -11.69 19.60
N PRO A 273 -8.66 -12.62 19.66
CA PRO A 273 -9.78 -12.44 20.56
C PRO A 273 -9.24 -12.18 21.99
N SER A 274 -9.72 -11.11 22.61
CA SER A 274 -9.36 -10.81 24.01
C SER A 274 -9.98 -11.91 24.89
N GLY A 275 -9.19 -12.79 25.43
CA GLY A 275 -9.65 -13.79 26.41
C GLY A 275 -9.30 -15.24 26.14
N GLN A 276 -8.05 -15.55 25.87
CA GLN A 276 -7.53 -16.91 26.08
C GLN A 276 -6.20 -16.82 26.80
#